data_de2331f156245862338483cb0f699a74
#
_entry.id   de2331f156245862338483cb0f699a74
#
_cell.length_a   1.000
_cell.length_b   1.000
_cell.length_c   1.000
_cell.angle_alpha   90.00
_cell.angle_beta   90.00
_cell.angle_gamma   90.00
#
_symmetry.space_group_name_H-M   'P 1'
#
loop_
_entity.id
_entity.type
_entity.pdbx_description
1 polymer ?
#
loop_
_entity_poly.entity_id
_entity_poly.type
_entity_poly.pdbx_seq_one_letter_code
_entity_poly.pdbx_strand_id
1 'polypeptide(L)'
;MSSQIQGRYFGTGKPLFGLYFKTAILTILTLGIYRFWAKTRIRKYIWSATSGDGDSFEYSGTGLEKFLGFLVAIVILAIYLGLFQLLLAFIGISIIPEDDSQAAIAAQAVAINLSILAVLPLMLFAQYRARRYKMARTRWRGIRFGMEKGAWGYAFRALGYIFLTIITLGLLNPLATFRLEKYMADRSWYGDARFEQMGRWQDLYAGMKHVFIGLGIIIAGVVFAIVTEGVGIAGVAAVIGYIWLLIGLIYYRVYAFNYLTRNKVLDERVMFDAHLETGAVIKIFVVGTIVIGLLMAVIFGIIAGIVASMSSAIMAGTASPALFVGLAIPYALAFLIAGGLSLVMITQPMIKYAVESMTVLNAVHLDTIHQRAADTGADAEGFADALDVGGAI
;
A
#
# COMPACT_ATOMS: atom_id res chain seq x y z
N MET A 1 22.44 -24.95 -13.33
CA MET A 1 21.97 -23.57 -13.03
C MET A 1 23.07 -22.72 -12.43
N SER A 2 23.00 -21.41 -12.58
CA SER A 2 23.91 -20.49 -11.89
C SER A 2 23.70 -20.59 -10.39
N SER A 3 24.75 -20.44 -9.59
CA SER A 3 24.64 -20.41 -8.12
C SER A 3 23.84 -19.20 -7.61
N GLN A 4 23.60 -18.22 -8.47
CA GLN A 4 22.89 -16.99 -8.17
C GLN A 4 21.92 -16.62 -9.28
N ILE A 5 20.72 -16.15 -8.91
CA ILE A 5 19.71 -15.66 -9.82
C ILE A 5 19.42 -14.21 -9.49
N GLN A 6 19.69 -13.31 -10.41
CA GLN A 6 19.31 -11.90 -10.29
C GLN A 6 17.92 -11.69 -10.87
N GLY A 7 17.08 -10.94 -10.16
CA GLY A 7 15.78 -10.51 -10.66
C GLY A 7 15.95 -9.56 -11.86
N ARG A 8 15.08 -9.71 -12.86
CA ARG A 8 15.03 -8.86 -14.06
C ARG A 8 13.60 -8.42 -14.33
N TYR A 9 13.46 -7.20 -14.82
CA TYR A 9 12.16 -6.64 -15.19
C TYR A 9 12.16 -6.16 -16.64
N PHE A 10 11.31 -6.74 -17.47
CA PHE A 10 11.23 -6.44 -18.91
C PHE A 10 10.02 -5.57 -19.30
N GLY A 11 9.19 -5.18 -18.31
CA GLY A 11 8.02 -4.34 -18.58
C GLY A 11 8.40 -2.96 -19.09
N THR A 12 7.61 -2.43 -20.03
CA THR A 12 7.80 -1.10 -20.60
C THR A 12 6.59 -0.21 -20.30
N GLY A 13 6.82 1.12 -20.23
CA GLY A 13 5.79 2.07 -19.81
C GLY A 13 4.64 2.21 -20.81
N LYS A 14 4.92 2.19 -22.13
CA LYS A 14 3.89 2.43 -23.16
C LYS A 14 2.77 1.40 -23.16
N PRO A 15 3.03 0.07 -23.19
CA PRO A 15 1.99 -0.94 -23.07
C PRO A 15 1.24 -0.87 -21.74
N LEU A 16 1.95 -0.61 -20.63
CA LEU A 16 1.35 -0.52 -19.31
C LEU A 16 0.41 0.69 -19.20
N PHE A 17 0.80 1.85 -19.74
CA PHE A 17 -0.04 3.03 -19.79
C PHE A 17 -1.31 2.77 -20.61
N GLY A 18 -1.17 2.18 -21.81
CA GLY A 18 -2.31 1.84 -22.65
C GLY A 18 -3.28 0.85 -21.99
N LEU A 19 -2.72 -0.16 -21.30
CA LEU A 19 -3.51 -1.12 -20.51
C LEU A 19 -4.26 -0.43 -19.37
N TYR A 20 -3.59 0.45 -18.61
CA TYR A 20 -4.20 1.22 -17.55
C TYR A 20 -5.30 2.12 -18.09
N PHE A 21 -5.00 2.94 -19.11
CA PHE A 21 -5.94 3.91 -19.68
C PHE A 21 -7.22 3.24 -20.18
N LYS A 22 -7.09 2.15 -20.96
CA LYS A 22 -8.21 1.35 -21.44
C LYS A 22 -9.06 0.79 -20.30
N THR A 23 -8.43 0.21 -19.29
CA THR A 23 -9.14 -0.41 -18.16
C THR A 23 -9.73 0.64 -17.22
N ALA A 24 -9.13 1.81 -17.11
CA ALA A 24 -9.64 2.91 -16.30
C ALA A 24 -10.89 3.55 -16.92
N ILE A 25 -10.94 3.71 -18.25
CA ILE A 25 -12.17 4.14 -18.96
C ILE A 25 -13.29 3.12 -18.70
N LEU A 26 -13.02 1.81 -18.86
CA LEU A 26 -14.01 0.77 -18.57
C LEU A 26 -14.47 0.81 -17.11
N THR A 27 -13.57 1.16 -16.17
CA THR A 27 -13.93 1.32 -14.76
C THR A 27 -14.90 2.49 -14.56
N ILE A 28 -14.71 3.62 -15.23
CA ILE A 28 -15.65 4.74 -15.17
C ILE A 28 -16.99 4.35 -15.79
N LEU A 29 -17.01 3.77 -16.99
CA LEU A 29 -18.23 3.37 -17.69
C LEU A 29 -19.06 2.33 -16.92
N THR A 30 -18.41 1.53 -16.06
CA THR A 30 -19.09 0.52 -15.22
C THR A 30 -19.27 0.98 -13.78
N LEU A 31 -19.20 2.29 -13.49
CA LEU A 31 -19.35 2.90 -12.17
C LEU A 31 -18.45 2.22 -11.10
N GLY A 32 -17.21 1.89 -11.50
CA GLY A 32 -16.20 1.31 -10.61
C GLY A 32 -16.14 -0.23 -10.61
N ILE A 33 -17.12 -0.94 -11.19
CA ILE A 33 -17.16 -2.42 -11.15
C ILE A 33 -15.95 -3.01 -11.88
N TYR A 34 -15.55 -2.47 -13.00
CA TYR A 34 -14.45 -3.01 -13.81
C TYR A 34 -13.08 -2.91 -13.12
N ARG A 35 -12.92 -2.15 -12.02
CA ARG A 35 -11.66 -2.01 -11.25
C ARG A 35 -11.04 -3.36 -10.84
N PHE A 36 -11.85 -4.39 -10.60
CA PHE A 36 -11.37 -5.71 -10.19
C PHE A 36 -10.64 -6.43 -11.33
N TRP A 37 -11.17 -6.31 -12.55
CA TRP A 37 -10.50 -6.81 -13.77
C TRP A 37 -9.30 -5.95 -14.15
N ALA A 38 -9.40 -4.63 -14.02
CA ALA A 38 -8.31 -3.69 -14.27
C ALA A 38 -7.07 -4.04 -13.43
N LYS A 39 -7.21 -4.15 -12.10
CA LYS A 39 -6.14 -4.57 -11.21
C LYS A 39 -5.56 -5.93 -11.56
N THR A 40 -6.41 -6.89 -11.90
CA THR A 40 -5.96 -8.22 -12.28
C THR A 40 -5.13 -8.19 -13.57
N ARG A 41 -5.55 -7.43 -14.58
CA ARG A 41 -4.80 -7.29 -15.85
C ARG A 41 -3.46 -6.60 -15.66
N ILE A 42 -3.42 -5.51 -14.88
CA ILE A 42 -2.18 -4.80 -14.56
C ILE A 42 -1.22 -5.72 -13.79
N ARG A 43 -1.72 -6.46 -12.81
CA ARG A 43 -0.92 -7.42 -12.05
C ARG A 43 -0.37 -8.55 -12.94
N LYS A 44 -1.19 -9.11 -13.83
CA LYS A 44 -0.72 -10.11 -14.81
C LYS A 44 0.42 -9.56 -15.67
N TYR A 45 0.29 -8.32 -16.16
CA TYR A 45 1.36 -7.68 -16.92
C TYR A 45 2.65 -7.54 -16.11
N ILE A 46 2.57 -7.08 -14.87
CA ILE A 46 3.77 -6.87 -14.03
C ILE A 46 4.43 -8.21 -13.67
N TRP A 47 3.66 -9.24 -13.32
CA TRP A 47 4.18 -10.56 -13.01
C TRP A 47 4.87 -11.18 -14.24
N SER A 48 4.24 -11.17 -15.41
CA SER A 48 4.83 -11.69 -16.64
C SER A 48 6.06 -10.91 -17.11
N ALA A 49 6.18 -9.65 -16.70
CA ALA A 49 7.36 -8.82 -16.98
C ALA A 49 8.50 -9.00 -15.97
N THR A 50 8.25 -9.68 -14.84
CA THR A 50 9.24 -10.00 -13.80
C THR A 50 9.76 -11.40 -14.01
N SER A 51 11.08 -11.58 -14.01
CA SER A 51 11.68 -12.89 -14.21
C SER A 51 12.91 -13.12 -13.33
N GLY A 52 13.22 -14.39 -13.12
CA GLY A 52 14.47 -14.86 -12.56
C GLY A 52 15.00 -16.02 -13.42
N ASP A 53 16.27 -15.96 -13.82
CA ASP A 53 16.93 -16.96 -14.67
C ASP A 53 16.18 -17.29 -15.98
N GLY A 54 15.55 -16.27 -16.58
CA GLY A 54 14.77 -16.42 -17.80
C GLY A 54 13.31 -16.82 -17.62
N ASP A 55 12.94 -17.36 -16.45
CA ASP A 55 11.55 -17.75 -16.14
C ASP A 55 10.76 -16.59 -15.57
N SER A 56 9.64 -16.26 -16.18
CA SER A 56 8.73 -15.21 -15.71
C SER A 56 7.79 -15.71 -14.62
N PHE A 57 7.37 -14.78 -13.76
CA PHE A 57 6.30 -15.06 -12.81
C PHE A 57 4.95 -15.08 -13.52
N GLU A 58 4.04 -15.90 -13.01
CA GLU A 58 2.67 -15.99 -13.49
C GLU A 58 1.69 -15.61 -12.39
N TYR A 59 0.63 -14.90 -12.77
CA TYR A 59 -0.48 -14.57 -11.89
C TYR A 59 -1.78 -15.20 -12.40
N SER A 60 -2.32 -16.18 -11.66
CA SER A 60 -3.50 -16.96 -12.04
C SER A 60 -4.83 -16.39 -11.52
N GLY A 61 -4.81 -15.34 -10.69
CA GLY A 61 -6.02 -14.74 -10.14
C GLY A 61 -6.94 -14.12 -11.19
N THR A 62 -8.24 -14.06 -10.89
CA THR A 62 -9.26 -13.51 -11.78
C THR A 62 -9.93 -12.26 -11.20
N GLY A 63 -10.50 -11.41 -12.07
CA GLY A 63 -11.28 -10.24 -11.65
C GLY A 63 -12.60 -10.65 -11.00
N LEU A 64 -13.19 -11.75 -11.45
CA LEU A 64 -14.45 -12.26 -10.91
C LEU A 64 -14.31 -12.73 -9.46
N GLU A 65 -13.25 -13.49 -9.13
CA GLU A 65 -12.97 -13.90 -7.74
C GLU A 65 -12.90 -12.69 -6.81
N LYS A 66 -12.23 -11.62 -7.26
CA LYS A 66 -12.12 -10.38 -6.48
C LYS A 66 -13.45 -9.67 -6.34
N PHE A 67 -14.23 -9.58 -7.42
CA PHE A 67 -15.54 -8.93 -7.39
C PHE A 67 -16.52 -9.67 -6.45
N LEU A 68 -16.62 -10.98 -6.57
CA LEU A 68 -17.46 -11.78 -5.67
C LEU A 68 -16.99 -11.66 -4.21
N GLY A 69 -15.68 -11.74 -3.99
CA GLY A 69 -15.10 -11.51 -2.67
C GLY A 69 -15.41 -10.12 -2.10
N PHE A 70 -15.41 -9.08 -2.93
CA PHE A 70 -15.78 -7.73 -2.54
C PHE A 70 -17.26 -7.63 -2.12
N LEU A 71 -18.18 -8.27 -2.85
CA LEU A 71 -19.58 -8.28 -2.47
C LEU A 71 -19.80 -8.94 -1.10
N VAL A 72 -19.15 -10.09 -0.86
CA VAL A 72 -19.21 -10.75 0.45
C VAL A 72 -18.62 -9.86 1.55
N ALA A 73 -17.49 -9.21 1.28
CA ALA A 73 -16.85 -8.32 2.25
C ALA A 73 -17.71 -7.11 2.62
N ILE A 74 -18.40 -6.49 1.64
CA ILE A 74 -19.32 -5.36 1.90
C ILE A 74 -20.49 -5.82 2.79
N VAL A 75 -21.08 -6.97 2.51
CA VAL A 75 -22.20 -7.49 3.31
C VAL A 75 -21.75 -7.73 4.75
N ILE A 76 -20.61 -8.41 4.94
CA ILE A 76 -20.06 -8.66 6.28
C ILE A 76 -19.77 -7.34 7.01
N LEU A 77 -19.14 -6.38 6.31
CA LEU A 77 -18.80 -5.07 6.88
C LEU A 77 -20.06 -4.26 7.25
N ALA A 78 -21.08 -4.28 6.39
CA ALA A 78 -22.35 -3.60 6.65
C ALA A 78 -23.07 -4.16 7.88
N ILE A 79 -23.13 -5.50 8.00
CA ILE A 79 -23.73 -6.16 9.17
C ILE A 79 -22.90 -5.82 10.43
N TYR A 80 -21.58 -5.93 10.35
CA TYR A 80 -20.68 -5.65 11.48
C TYR A 80 -20.83 -4.23 11.98
N LEU A 81 -20.74 -3.24 11.06
CA LEU A 81 -20.89 -1.82 11.41
C LEU A 81 -22.32 -1.50 11.87
N GLY A 82 -23.34 -2.09 11.25
CA GLY A 82 -24.73 -1.91 11.66
C GLY A 82 -24.95 -2.36 13.11
N LEU A 83 -24.47 -3.56 13.45
CA LEU A 83 -24.53 -4.07 14.83
C LEU A 83 -23.71 -3.22 15.81
N PHE A 84 -22.53 -2.76 15.37
CA PHE A 84 -21.70 -1.88 16.19
C PHE A 84 -22.39 -0.53 16.46
N GLN A 85 -23.04 0.07 15.44
CA GLN A 85 -23.80 1.30 15.60
C GLN A 85 -25.03 1.12 16.52
N LEU A 86 -25.73 0.01 16.44
CA LEU A 86 -26.81 -0.31 17.36
C LEU A 86 -26.31 -0.38 18.81
N LEU A 87 -25.12 -0.99 19.02
CA LEU A 87 -24.50 -1.05 20.34
C LEU A 87 -24.15 0.36 20.86
N LEU A 88 -23.57 1.22 20.02
CA LEU A 88 -23.25 2.60 20.38
C LEU A 88 -24.52 3.41 20.68
N ALA A 89 -25.55 3.29 19.87
CA ALA A 89 -26.83 3.97 20.08
C ALA A 89 -27.49 3.54 21.41
N PHE A 90 -27.38 2.25 21.77
CA PHE A 90 -27.91 1.73 23.04
C PHE A 90 -27.25 2.40 24.26
N ILE A 91 -26.00 2.87 24.17
CA ILE A 91 -25.29 3.59 25.23
C ILE A 91 -25.35 5.13 25.07
N GLY A 92 -26.25 5.63 24.19
CA GLY A 92 -26.45 7.07 23.97
C GLY A 92 -25.39 7.72 23.08
N ILE A 93 -24.62 6.95 22.32
CA ILE A 93 -23.59 7.47 21.40
C ILE A 93 -24.05 7.20 19.98
N SER A 94 -24.40 8.23 19.19
CA SER A 94 -24.92 8.10 17.84
C SER A 94 -24.08 8.86 16.81
N ILE A 95 -23.97 8.31 15.57
CA ILE A 95 -23.39 9.03 14.43
C ILE A 95 -24.34 10.14 13.95
N ILE A 96 -25.63 9.97 14.13
CA ILE A 96 -26.64 10.98 13.79
C ILE A 96 -26.93 11.75 15.07
N PRO A 97 -26.57 13.05 15.17
CA PRO A 97 -26.87 13.84 16.35
C PRO A 97 -28.39 14.02 16.48
N GLU A 98 -28.90 13.99 17.71
CA GLU A 98 -30.31 14.21 18.00
C GLU A 98 -30.69 15.68 17.91
N ASP A 99 -29.72 16.58 18.21
CA ASP A 99 -29.86 18.04 18.15
C ASP A 99 -28.49 18.68 17.83
N ASP A 100 -28.45 20.01 17.69
CA ASP A 100 -27.23 20.80 17.44
C ASP A 100 -26.48 21.18 18.73
N SER A 101 -26.75 20.52 19.84
CA SER A 101 -26.02 20.78 21.10
C SER A 101 -24.56 20.34 21.00
N GLN A 102 -23.70 21.04 21.75
CA GLN A 102 -22.27 20.65 21.78
C GLN A 102 -22.07 19.22 22.31
N ALA A 103 -22.96 18.76 23.20
CA ALA A 103 -22.94 17.40 23.72
C ALA A 103 -23.24 16.36 22.60
N ALA A 104 -24.26 16.62 21.77
CA ALA A 104 -24.62 15.75 20.64
C ALA A 104 -23.53 15.72 19.59
N ILE A 105 -22.91 16.85 19.25
CA ILE A 105 -21.77 16.95 18.33
C ILE A 105 -20.55 16.18 18.88
N ALA A 106 -20.27 16.29 20.18
CA ALA A 106 -19.19 15.54 20.81
C ALA A 106 -19.47 14.03 20.80
N ALA A 107 -20.69 13.60 21.10
CA ALA A 107 -21.10 12.19 21.01
C ALA A 107 -20.97 11.64 19.58
N GLN A 108 -21.37 12.42 18.57
CA GLN A 108 -21.16 12.08 17.16
C GLN A 108 -19.68 11.88 16.82
N ALA A 109 -18.82 12.81 17.26
CA ALA A 109 -17.38 12.68 17.04
C ALA A 109 -16.80 11.41 17.68
N VAL A 110 -17.24 11.08 18.90
CA VAL A 110 -16.86 9.84 19.58
C VAL A 110 -17.36 8.62 18.80
N ALA A 111 -18.61 8.61 18.33
CA ALA A 111 -19.19 7.52 17.55
C ALA A 111 -18.39 7.26 16.26
N ILE A 112 -18.02 8.31 15.53
CA ILE A 112 -17.20 8.23 14.31
C ILE A 112 -15.83 7.62 14.63
N ASN A 113 -15.14 8.13 15.65
CA ASN A 113 -13.80 7.63 16.02
C ASN A 113 -13.84 6.16 16.48
N LEU A 114 -14.83 5.77 17.28
CA LEU A 114 -15.00 4.38 17.71
C LEU A 114 -15.32 3.46 16.51
N SER A 115 -16.09 3.94 15.52
CA SER A 115 -16.38 3.18 14.30
C SER A 115 -15.14 2.96 13.45
N ILE A 116 -14.29 3.98 13.30
CA ILE A 116 -12.99 3.86 12.63
C ILE A 116 -12.11 2.84 13.36
N LEU A 117 -12.06 2.92 14.69
CA LEU A 117 -11.29 1.97 15.50
C LEU A 117 -11.83 0.54 15.39
N ALA A 118 -13.15 0.38 15.34
CA ALA A 118 -13.79 -0.92 15.18
C ALA A 118 -13.46 -1.59 13.82
N VAL A 119 -13.23 -0.81 12.76
CA VAL A 119 -12.84 -1.34 11.44
C VAL A 119 -11.37 -1.81 11.42
N LEU A 120 -10.51 -1.28 12.28
CA LEU A 120 -9.06 -1.57 12.28
C LEU A 120 -8.73 -3.07 12.36
N PRO A 121 -9.33 -3.89 13.26
CA PRO A 121 -9.08 -5.33 13.29
C PRO A 121 -9.42 -6.04 11.98
N LEU A 122 -10.52 -5.62 11.33
CA LEU A 122 -10.94 -6.19 10.04
C LEU A 122 -9.98 -5.81 8.91
N MET A 123 -9.45 -4.58 8.91
CA MET A 123 -8.43 -4.16 7.96
C MET A 123 -7.14 -4.99 8.10
N LEU A 124 -6.68 -5.21 9.32
CA LEU A 124 -5.50 -6.03 9.60
C LEU A 124 -5.73 -7.51 9.22
N PHE A 125 -6.90 -8.04 9.51
CA PHE A 125 -7.32 -9.36 9.05
C PHE A 125 -7.31 -9.45 7.52
N ALA A 126 -7.88 -8.45 6.84
CA ALA A 126 -7.92 -8.38 5.39
C ALA A 126 -6.51 -8.26 4.78
N GLN A 127 -5.59 -7.53 5.42
CA GLN A 127 -4.20 -7.41 4.98
C GLN A 127 -3.49 -8.77 4.89
N TYR A 128 -3.64 -9.62 5.92
CA TYR A 128 -3.09 -10.98 5.89
C TYR A 128 -3.70 -11.83 4.79
N ARG A 129 -5.04 -11.78 4.66
CA ARG A 129 -5.75 -12.55 3.63
C ARG A 129 -5.42 -12.09 2.22
N ALA A 130 -5.22 -10.79 2.00
CA ALA A 130 -4.78 -10.24 0.71
C ALA A 130 -3.40 -10.76 0.32
N ARG A 131 -2.44 -10.81 1.27
CA ARG A 131 -1.12 -11.41 1.02
C ARG A 131 -1.23 -12.91 0.71
N ARG A 132 -2.02 -13.64 1.50
CA ARG A 132 -2.28 -15.07 1.29
C ARG A 132 -2.86 -15.33 -0.11
N TYR A 133 -3.85 -14.54 -0.53
CA TYR A 133 -4.44 -14.63 -1.87
C TYR A 133 -3.42 -14.35 -2.98
N LYS A 134 -2.62 -13.28 -2.85
CA LYS A 134 -1.58 -12.95 -3.83
C LYS A 134 -0.58 -14.09 -3.99
N MET A 135 -0.11 -14.67 -2.90
CA MET A 135 0.82 -15.80 -2.92
C MET A 135 0.18 -17.03 -3.57
N ALA A 136 -1.02 -17.42 -3.17
CA ALA A 136 -1.72 -18.57 -3.73
C ALA A 136 -2.01 -18.45 -5.24
N ARG A 137 -2.06 -17.25 -5.78
CA ARG A 137 -2.26 -16.97 -7.21
C ARG A 137 -0.96 -16.66 -7.97
N THR A 138 0.19 -16.67 -7.31
CA THR A 138 1.50 -16.47 -7.91
C THR A 138 2.17 -17.83 -8.16
N ARG A 139 2.74 -18.00 -9.35
CA ARG A 139 3.55 -19.15 -9.73
C ARG A 139 4.88 -18.68 -10.31
N TRP A 140 5.89 -19.48 -10.13
CA TRP A 140 7.18 -19.33 -10.79
C TRP A 140 7.72 -20.71 -11.15
N ARG A 141 8.20 -20.90 -12.36
CA ARG A 141 8.60 -22.23 -12.90
C ARG A 141 7.51 -23.29 -12.72
N GLY A 142 6.23 -22.91 -12.87
CA GLY A 142 5.09 -23.81 -12.67
C GLY A 142 4.76 -24.14 -11.22
N ILE A 143 5.65 -23.83 -10.26
CA ILE A 143 5.46 -24.07 -8.82
C ILE A 143 4.71 -22.89 -8.19
N ARG A 144 3.69 -23.20 -7.41
CA ARG A 144 2.84 -22.20 -6.73
C ARG A 144 3.43 -21.78 -5.40
N PHE A 145 3.32 -20.49 -5.10
CA PHE A 145 3.48 -19.99 -3.74
C PHE A 145 2.23 -20.29 -2.91
N GLY A 146 2.40 -20.34 -1.60
CA GLY A 146 1.30 -20.53 -0.65
C GLY A 146 1.54 -19.83 0.66
N MET A 147 0.50 -19.68 1.46
CA MET A 147 0.56 -19.12 2.80
C MET A 147 -0.52 -19.77 3.68
N GLU A 148 -0.16 -20.14 4.90
CA GLU A 148 -1.04 -20.80 5.85
C GLU A 148 -2.17 -19.87 6.33
N LYS A 149 -3.24 -20.46 6.88
CA LYS A 149 -4.30 -19.73 7.59
C LYS A 149 -3.70 -19.11 8.87
N GLY A 150 -4.17 -17.91 9.24
CA GLY A 150 -3.66 -17.23 10.43
C GLY A 150 -4.04 -15.75 10.52
N ALA A 151 -5.06 -15.31 9.79
CA ALA A 151 -5.43 -13.90 9.69
C ALA A 151 -5.82 -13.25 11.03
N TRP A 152 -6.60 -13.93 11.88
CA TRP A 152 -6.93 -13.42 13.21
C TRP A 152 -5.72 -13.36 14.12
N GLY A 153 -4.86 -14.39 14.09
CA GLY A 153 -3.61 -14.38 14.83
C GLY A 153 -2.69 -13.23 14.42
N TYR A 154 -2.68 -12.86 13.13
CA TYR A 154 -2.00 -11.67 12.63
C TYR A 154 -2.65 -10.38 13.14
N ALA A 155 -3.97 -10.26 13.00
CA ALA A 155 -4.70 -9.06 13.35
C ALA A 155 -4.54 -8.69 14.84
N PHE A 156 -4.68 -9.65 15.76
CA PHE A 156 -4.50 -9.37 17.19
C PHE A 156 -3.05 -9.01 17.55
N ARG A 157 -2.06 -9.66 16.93
CA ARG A 157 -0.66 -9.26 17.13
C ARG A 157 -0.38 -7.87 16.58
N ALA A 158 -0.90 -7.55 15.39
CA ALA A 158 -0.72 -6.26 14.78
C ALA A 158 -1.37 -5.14 15.62
N LEU A 159 -2.58 -5.36 16.16
CA LEU A 159 -3.22 -4.44 17.11
C LEU A 159 -2.35 -4.20 18.35
N GLY A 160 -1.82 -5.27 18.96
CA GLY A 160 -0.93 -5.15 20.11
C GLY A 160 0.33 -4.35 19.78
N TYR A 161 0.97 -4.61 18.63
CA TYR A 161 2.16 -3.86 18.22
C TYR A 161 1.85 -2.41 17.83
N ILE A 162 0.70 -2.12 17.22
CA ILE A 162 0.24 -0.74 16.95
C ILE A 162 0.08 0.00 18.27
N PHE A 163 -0.60 -0.61 19.24
CA PHE A 163 -0.79 -0.02 20.57
C PHE A 163 0.56 0.26 21.27
N LEU A 164 1.48 -0.70 21.27
CA LEU A 164 2.82 -0.51 21.80
C LEU A 164 3.60 0.59 21.06
N THR A 165 3.47 0.67 19.75
CA THR A 165 4.12 1.71 18.94
C THR A 165 3.59 3.09 19.26
N ILE A 166 2.27 3.24 19.47
CA ILE A 166 1.64 4.50 19.87
C ILE A 166 2.11 4.94 21.25
N ILE A 167 2.05 4.07 22.28
CA ILE A 167 2.48 4.39 23.65
C ILE A 167 3.96 4.77 23.68
N THR A 168 4.79 4.14 22.86
CA THR A 168 6.22 4.42 22.81
C THR A 168 6.58 5.51 21.79
N LEU A 169 5.61 6.28 21.30
CA LEU A 169 5.81 7.35 20.31
C LEU A 169 6.64 6.90 19.09
N GLY A 170 6.40 5.67 18.64
CA GLY A 170 7.08 5.08 17.47
C GLY A 170 8.38 4.34 17.78
N LEU A 171 8.90 4.36 19.02
CA LEU A 171 10.16 3.69 19.35
C LEU A 171 10.11 2.19 19.12
N LEU A 172 8.98 1.53 19.35
CA LEU A 172 8.82 0.08 19.12
C LEU A 172 8.37 -0.29 17.70
N ASN A 173 8.39 0.66 16.75
CA ASN A 173 8.10 0.35 15.35
C ASN A 173 9.02 -0.74 14.72
N PRO A 174 10.34 -0.82 15.01
CA PRO A 174 11.19 -1.92 14.58
C PRO A 174 10.73 -3.30 15.04
N LEU A 175 10.26 -3.41 16.29
CA LEU A 175 9.68 -4.64 16.83
C LEU A 175 8.43 -5.06 16.05
N ALA A 176 7.50 -4.11 15.83
CA ALA A 176 6.28 -4.33 15.05
C ALA A 176 6.61 -4.81 13.62
N THR A 177 7.48 -4.08 12.92
CA THR A 177 7.90 -4.39 11.54
C THR A 177 8.47 -5.80 11.45
N PHE A 178 9.43 -6.14 12.31
CA PHE A 178 10.09 -7.45 12.30
C PHE A 178 9.12 -8.58 12.65
N ARG A 179 8.39 -8.45 13.75
CA ARG A 179 7.52 -9.52 14.27
C ARG A 179 6.34 -9.82 13.33
N LEU A 180 5.78 -8.79 12.69
CA LEU A 180 4.70 -8.97 11.73
C LEU A 180 5.19 -9.58 10.41
N GLU A 181 6.35 -9.16 9.90
CA GLU A 181 6.94 -9.81 8.73
C GLU A 181 7.35 -11.26 9.03
N LYS A 182 7.98 -11.51 10.18
CA LYS A 182 8.31 -12.89 10.62
C LYS A 182 7.06 -13.76 10.68
N TYR A 183 5.98 -13.27 11.26
CA TYR A 183 4.70 -14.01 11.34
C TYR A 183 4.18 -14.41 9.96
N MET A 184 4.32 -13.52 8.96
CA MET A 184 3.88 -13.79 7.59
C MET A 184 4.88 -14.67 6.82
N ALA A 185 6.18 -14.40 6.95
CA ALA A 185 7.22 -15.16 6.25
C ALA A 185 7.25 -16.63 6.68
N ASP A 186 7.28 -16.88 8.00
CA ASP A 186 7.32 -18.24 8.55
C ASP A 186 6.08 -19.10 8.23
N ARG A 187 5.04 -18.49 7.66
CA ARG A 187 3.81 -19.16 7.16
C ARG A 187 3.72 -19.21 5.66
N SER A 188 4.75 -18.77 4.97
CA SER A 188 4.80 -18.73 3.51
C SER A 188 5.59 -19.90 2.96
N TRP A 189 5.20 -20.34 1.74
CA TRP A 189 5.76 -21.52 1.08
C TRP A 189 6.01 -21.23 -0.39
N TYR A 190 7.00 -21.89 -0.95
CA TYR A 190 7.20 -22.03 -2.38
C TYR A 190 7.29 -23.54 -2.70
N GLY A 191 6.26 -24.08 -3.34
CA GLY A 191 6.12 -25.52 -3.44
C GLY A 191 6.06 -26.19 -2.07
N ASP A 192 6.93 -27.15 -1.81
CA ASP A 192 7.12 -27.83 -0.52
C ASP A 192 8.11 -27.13 0.42
N ALA A 193 8.89 -26.17 -0.08
CA ALA A 193 9.86 -25.40 0.69
C ALA A 193 9.21 -24.28 1.51
N ARG A 194 9.64 -24.11 2.76
CA ARG A 194 9.13 -23.12 3.71
C ARG A 194 10.04 -21.90 3.77
N PHE A 195 9.45 -20.72 3.82
CA PHE A 195 10.18 -19.50 4.17
C PHE A 195 10.34 -19.38 5.68
N GLU A 196 11.51 -18.88 6.10
CA GLU A 196 11.79 -18.52 7.47
C GLU A 196 12.42 -17.14 7.55
N GLN A 197 11.97 -16.31 8.50
CA GLN A 197 12.56 -15.02 8.78
C GLN A 197 13.54 -15.13 9.93
N MET A 198 14.81 -14.98 9.59
CA MET A 198 15.93 -14.94 10.52
C MET A 198 16.24 -13.49 10.93
N GLY A 199 17.30 -13.30 11.75
CA GLY A 199 17.73 -11.98 12.20
C GLY A 199 17.03 -11.53 13.49
N ARG A 200 17.27 -10.27 13.89
CA ARG A 200 16.77 -9.70 15.14
C ARG A 200 16.13 -8.34 14.89
N TRP A 201 15.07 -8.04 15.62
CA TRP A 201 14.34 -6.78 15.47
C TRP A 201 15.16 -5.55 15.90
N GLN A 202 16.11 -5.75 16.83
CA GLN A 202 16.99 -4.67 17.31
C GLN A 202 17.87 -4.09 16.20
N ASP A 203 18.26 -4.91 15.23
CA ASP A 203 19.12 -4.47 14.13
C ASP A 203 18.41 -3.46 13.20
N LEU A 204 17.08 -3.44 13.23
CA LEU A 204 16.28 -2.45 12.49
C LEU A 204 16.40 -1.02 13.05
N TYR A 205 16.89 -0.84 14.28
CA TYR A 205 17.12 0.51 14.81
C TYR A 205 18.17 1.30 14.03
N ALA A 206 19.13 0.63 13.40
CA ALA A 206 20.07 1.30 12.52
C ALA A 206 19.39 2.05 11.37
N GLY A 207 18.22 1.55 10.94
CA GLY A 207 17.35 2.23 9.97
C GLY A 207 16.61 3.45 10.51
N MET A 208 16.45 3.59 11.85
CA MET A 208 15.70 4.70 12.45
C MET A 208 16.50 5.97 12.70
N LYS A 209 17.82 5.98 12.44
CA LYS A 209 18.71 7.11 12.72
C LYS A 209 18.17 8.44 12.20
N HIS A 210 17.69 8.49 10.96
CA HIS A 210 17.18 9.73 10.36
C HIS A 210 15.79 10.12 10.92
N VAL A 211 14.98 9.16 11.36
CA VAL A 211 13.73 9.44 12.08
C VAL A 211 14.03 10.15 13.40
N PHE A 212 15.01 9.64 14.16
CA PHE A 212 15.43 10.29 15.42
C PHE A 212 16.05 11.67 15.22
N ILE A 213 16.83 11.86 14.15
CA ILE A 213 17.36 13.19 13.81
C ILE A 213 16.22 14.18 13.52
N GLY A 214 15.24 13.78 12.69
CA GLY A 214 14.09 14.63 12.37
C GLY A 214 13.26 15.01 13.61
N LEU A 215 12.98 14.04 14.49
CA LEU A 215 12.32 14.28 15.76
C LEU A 215 13.16 15.19 16.66
N GLY A 216 14.47 14.97 16.74
CA GLY A 216 15.37 15.81 17.53
C GLY A 216 15.38 17.28 17.06
N ILE A 217 15.36 17.55 15.74
CA ILE A 217 15.26 18.90 15.20
C ILE A 217 13.92 19.56 15.60
N ILE A 218 12.80 18.83 15.52
CA ILE A 218 11.49 19.35 15.93
C ILE A 218 11.48 19.70 17.42
N ILE A 219 11.94 18.78 18.27
CA ILE A 219 11.98 18.97 19.72
C ILE A 219 12.89 20.13 20.07
N ALA A 220 14.10 20.21 19.50
CA ALA A 220 15.02 21.32 19.74
C ALA A 220 14.42 22.67 19.33
N GLY A 221 13.71 22.73 18.20
CA GLY A 221 12.99 23.93 17.76
C GLY A 221 11.89 24.36 18.72
N VAL A 222 11.11 23.40 19.21
CA VAL A 222 10.04 23.69 20.20
C VAL A 222 10.64 24.19 21.52
N VAL A 223 11.68 23.52 22.05
CA VAL A 223 12.37 23.93 23.28
C VAL A 223 12.96 25.33 23.13
N PHE A 224 13.63 25.61 22.01
CA PHE A 224 14.18 26.92 21.73
C PHE A 224 13.11 28.01 21.70
N ALA A 225 11.94 27.74 21.07
CA ALA A 225 10.84 28.70 21.02
C ALA A 225 10.24 29.00 22.42
N ILE A 226 10.16 28.00 23.28
CA ILE A 226 9.67 28.17 24.66
C ILE A 226 10.65 29.03 25.46
N VAL A 227 11.96 28.83 25.28
CA VAL A 227 13.00 29.55 26.05
C VAL A 227 13.18 30.99 25.57
N THR A 228 13.05 31.24 24.24
CA THR A 228 13.35 32.57 23.66
C THR A 228 12.13 33.33 23.21
N GLU A 229 10.92 32.78 23.40
CA GLU A 229 9.66 33.30 22.86
C GLU A 229 9.67 33.47 21.32
N GLY A 230 10.65 32.84 20.65
CA GLY A 230 10.92 32.98 19.24
C GLY A 230 10.11 32.01 18.34
N VAL A 231 8.80 32.26 18.19
CA VAL A 231 7.87 31.40 17.43
C VAL A 231 8.30 31.17 15.98
N GLY A 232 8.95 32.15 15.33
CA GLY A 232 9.42 32.04 13.95
C GLY A 232 10.47 30.94 13.74
N ILE A 233 11.43 30.80 14.66
CA ILE A 233 12.48 29.77 14.59
C ILE A 233 11.87 28.39 14.83
N ALA A 234 10.89 28.25 15.72
CA ALA A 234 10.16 27.00 15.90
C ALA A 234 9.47 26.55 14.62
N GLY A 235 8.83 27.47 13.91
CA GLY A 235 8.20 27.18 12.62
C GLY A 235 9.19 26.64 11.58
N VAL A 236 10.35 27.29 11.45
CA VAL A 236 11.41 26.82 10.52
C VAL A 236 11.96 25.46 10.94
N ALA A 237 12.25 25.24 12.21
CA ALA A 237 12.74 23.99 12.73
C ALA A 237 11.70 22.86 12.54
N ALA A 238 10.41 23.15 12.75
CA ALA A 238 9.32 22.20 12.52
C ALA A 238 9.25 21.77 11.04
N VAL A 239 9.35 22.70 10.10
CA VAL A 239 9.35 22.39 8.65
C VAL A 239 10.57 21.55 8.27
N ILE A 240 11.78 21.96 8.68
CA ILE A 240 13.01 21.21 8.39
C ILE A 240 12.96 19.82 9.02
N GLY A 241 12.59 19.75 10.30
CA GLY A 241 12.50 18.47 11.03
C GLY A 241 11.44 17.54 10.43
N TYR A 242 10.29 18.08 9.98
CA TYR A 242 9.25 17.31 9.32
C TYR A 242 9.74 16.74 7.96
N ILE A 243 10.40 17.57 7.13
CA ILE A 243 10.98 17.08 5.87
C ILE A 243 12.01 15.98 6.15
N TRP A 244 12.89 16.18 7.15
CA TRP A 244 13.88 15.18 7.53
C TRP A 244 13.26 13.90 8.06
N LEU A 245 12.15 14.02 8.81
CA LEU A 245 11.37 12.88 9.30
C LEU A 245 10.79 12.06 8.12
N LEU A 246 10.23 12.72 7.09
CA LEU A 246 9.73 12.03 5.90
C LEU A 246 10.85 11.28 5.17
N ILE A 247 12.02 11.90 5.01
CA ILE A 247 13.22 11.24 4.46
C ILE A 247 13.62 10.05 5.34
N GLY A 248 13.59 10.23 6.66
CA GLY A 248 13.88 9.19 7.66
C GLY A 248 12.93 8.00 7.57
N LEU A 249 11.65 8.23 7.34
CA LEU A 249 10.66 7.15 7.16
C LEU A 249 10.91 6.36 5.86
N ILE A 250 11.30 7.04 4.78
CA ILE A 250 11.68 6.36 3.53
C ILE A 250 12.96 5.55 3.76
N TYR A 251 13.97 6.15 4.40
CA TYR A 251 15.21 5.46 4.75
C TYR A 251 14.95 4.21 5.58
N TYR A 252 14.11 4.31 6.61
CA TYR A 252 13.73 3.17 7.44
C TYR A 252 13.06 2.05 6.64
N ARG A 253 12.14 2.39 5.74
CA ARG A 253 11.45 1.39 4.89
C ARG A 253 12.42 0.66 3.97
N VAL A 254 13.34 1.39 3.34
CA VAL A 254 14.38 0.81 2.46
C VAL A 254 15.33 -0.08 3.26
N TYR A 255 15.79 0.41 4.41
CA TYR A 255 16.65 -0.36 5.31
C TYR A 255 15.96 -1.65 5.79
N ALA A 256 14.72 -1.53 6.25
CA ALA A 256 13.94 -2.67 6.72
C ALA A 256 13.70 -3.69 5.59
N PHE A 257 13.41 -3.25 4.37
CA PHE A 257 13.26 -4.13 3.22
C PHE A 257 14.55 -4.91 2.95
N ASN A 258 15.69 -4.23 2.87
CA ASN A 258 16.98 -4.88 2.64
C ASN A 258 17.32 -5.86 3.77
N TYR A 259 17.19 -5.43 5.02
CA TYR A 259 17.49 -6.26 6.19
C TYR A 259 16.61 -7.50 6.25
N LEU A 260 15.29 -7.34 6.11
CA LEU A 260 14.34 -8.46 6.17
C LEU A 260 14.52 -9.42 4.99
N THR A 261 14.86 -8.91 3.81
CA THR A 261 15.13 -9.77 2.63
C THR A 261 16.42 -10.56 2.82
N ARG A 262 17.50 -9.93 3.28
CA ARG A 262 18.80 -10.61 3.52
C ARG A 262 18.73 -11.67 4.61
N ASN A 263 17.85 -11.47 5.58
CA ASN A 263 17.63 -12.41 6.69
C ASN A 263 16.43 -13.33 6.43
N LYS A 264 16.00 -13.50 5.18
CA LYS A 264 14.99 -14.47 4.79
C LYS A 264 15.66 -15.67 4.14
N VAL A 265 15.24 -16.85 4.52
CA VAL A 265 15.75 -18.11 3.96
C VAL A 265 14.58 -18.95 3.47
N LEU A 266 14.84 -19.79 2.47
CA LEU A 266 13.87 -20.76 1.95
C LEU A 266 14.51 -22.14 2.08
N ASP A 267 13.84 -23.04 2.81
CA ASP A 267 14.27 -24.40 3.10
C ASP A 267 15.70 -24.44 3.70
N GLU A 268 16.03 -23.47 4.56
CA GLU A 268 17.33 -23.31 5.24
C GLU A 268 18.57 -23.20 4.31
N ARG A 269 18.37 -23.28 2.97
CA ARG A 269 19.44 -23.39 1.98
C ARG A 269 19.49 -22.23 1.00
N VAL A 270 18.33 -21.77 0.53
CA VAL A 270 18.26 -20.66 -0.43
C VAL A 270 18.15 -19.35 0.33
N MET A 271 19.07 -18.44 0.07
CA MET A 271 19.14 -17.13 0.71
C MET A 271 18.77 -16.03 -0.30
N PHE A 272 18.39 -14.89 0.22
CA PHE A 272 18.03 -13.72 -0.58
C PHE A 272 18.93 -12.55 -0.21
N ASP A 273 19.32 -11.77 -1.19
CA ASP A 273 20.03 -10.51 -1.00
C ASP A 273 19.25 -9.37 -1.65
N ALA A 274 19.31 -8.19 -1.07
CA ALA A 274 18.68 -6.99 -1.60
C ALA A 274 19.52 -5.76 -1.30
N HIS A 275 19.70 -4.91 -2.32
CA HIS A 275 20.52 -3.71 -2.28
C HIS A 275 19.76 -2.50 -2.82
N LEU A 276 18.64 -2.15 -2.16
CA LEU A 276 17.95 -0.90 -2.47
C LEU A 276 18.70 0.28 -1.84
N GLU A 277 18.93 1.32 -2.62
CA GLU A 277 19.48 2.59 -2.16
C GLU A 277 18.38 3.61 -1.92
N THR A 278 18.38 4.24 -0.76
CA THR A 278 17.36 5.25 -0.40
C THR A 278 17.35 6.42 -1.38
N GLY A 279 18.54 6.87 -1.83
CA GLY A 279 18.65 7.98 -2.79
C GLY A 279 17.97 7.68 -4.13
N ALA A 280 18.13 6.45 -4.65
CA ALA A 280 17.47 6.02 -5.87
C ALA A 280 15.93 5.94 -5.71
N VAL A 281 15.45 5.42 -4.58
CA VAL A 281 14.03 5.38 -4.25
C VAL A 281 13.43 6.79 -4.19
N ILE A 282 14.08 7.71 -3.47
CA ILE A 282 13.67 9.12 -3.39
C ILE A 282 13.68 9.77 -4.77
N LYS A 283 14.74 9.55 -5.56
CA LYS A 283 14.85 10.11 -6.92
C LYS A 283 13.69 9.68 -7.80
N ILE A 284 13.35 8.39 -7.83
CA ILE A 284 12.22 7.88 -8.62
C ILE A 284 10.91 8.58 -8.20
N PHE A 285 10.67 8.67 -6.88
CA PHE A 285 9.44 9.27 -6.36
C PHE A 285 9.38 10.78 -6.63
N VAL A 286 10.44 11.53 -6.32
CA VAL A 286 10.49 12.98 -6.46
C VAL A 286 10.42 13.40 -7.92
N VAL A 287 11.26 12.79 -8.79
CA VAL A 287 11.25 13.12 -10.23
C VAL A 287 9.90 12.76 -10.85
N GLY A 288 9.36 11.56 -10.54
CA GLY A 288 8.04 11.17 -11.03
C GLY A 288 6.95 12.15 -10.58
N THR A 289 6.93 12.53 -9.31
CA THR A 289 5.94 13.46 -8.75
C THR A 289 6.06 14.86 -9.38
N ILE A 290 7.28 15.39 -9.54
CA ILE A 290 7.49 16.71 -10.14
C ILE A 290 7.03 16.70 -11.59
N VAL A 291 7.42 15.71 -12.40
CA VAL A 291 7.02 15.64 -13.81
C VAL A 291 5.50 15.50 -13.93
N ILE A 292 4.87 14.63 -13.15
CA ILE A 292 3.42 14.49 -13.13
C ILE A 292 2.77 15.81 -12.70
N GLY A 293 3.27 16.42 -11.63
CA GLY A 293 2.76 17.69 -11.10
C GLY A 293 2.80 18.81 -12.12
N LEU A 294 3.91 18.97 -12.87
CA LEU A 294 4.04 19.94 -13.93
C LEU A 294 3.05 19.69 -15.09
N LEU A 295 2.94 18.44 -15.54
CA LEU A 295 1.99 18.07 -16.58
C LEU A 295 0.53 18.34 -16.14
N MET A 296 0.21 17.96 -14.89
CA MET A 296 -1.12 18.19 -14.33
C MET A 296 -1.41 19.67 -14.11
N ALA A 297 -0.41 20.47 -13.72
CA ALA A 297 -0.56 21.93 -13.59
C ALA A 297 -0.96 22.59 -14.92
N VAL A 298 -0.35 22.15 -16.03
CA VAL A 298 -0.75 22.61 -17.38
C VAL A 298 -2.19 22.22 -17.71
N ILE A 299 -2.55 20.94 -17.49
CA ILE A 299 -3.91 20.44 -17.77
C ILE A 299 -4.96 21.16 -16.93
N PHE A 300 -4.73 21.27 -15.62
CA PHE A 300 -5.65 21.97 -14.72
C PHE A 300 -5.67 23.48 -14.96
N GLY A 301 -4.55 24.08 -15.38
CA GLY A 301 -4.51 25.48 -15.81
C GLY A 301 -5.40 25.76 -17.01
N ILE A 302 -5.38 24.88 -18.01
CA ILE A 302 -6.28 24.96 -19.17
C ILE A 302 -7.75 24.82 -18.72
N ILE A 303 -8.06 23.82 -17.90
CA ILE A 303 -9.41 23.61 -17.38
C ILE A 303 -9.87 24.83 -16.57
N ALA A 304 -9.02 25.37 -15.69
CA ALA A 304 -9.30 26.57 -14.91
C ALA A 304 -9.57 27.79 -15.79
N GLY A 305 -8.82 27.98 -16.88
CA GLY A 305 -9.07 29.02 -17.85
C GLY A 305 -10.44 28.91 -18.52
N ILE A 306 -10.86 27.70 -18.89
CA ILE A 306 -12.19 27.41 -19.40
C ILE A 306 -13.27 27.77 -18.38
N VAL A 307 -13.10 27.31 -17.12
CA VAL A 307 -14.04 27.61 -16.01
C VAL A 307 -14.12 29.12 -15.78
N ALA A 308 -12.99 29.83 -15.78
CA ALA A 308 -12.94 31.27 -15.59
C ALA A 308 -13.70 32.05 -16.72
N SER A 309 -13.58 31.60 -17.97
CA SER A 309 -14.33 32.20 -19.10
C SER A 309 -15.84 32.03 -18.98
N MET A 310 -16.29 31.04 -18.21
CA MET A 310 -17.72 30.74 -17.98
C MET A 310 -18.24 31.24 -16.63
N SER A 311 -17.36 31.86 -15.82
CA SER A 311 -17.66 32.24 -14.43
C SER A 311 -18.90 33.18 -14.30
N SER A 312 -19.10 34.09 -15.23
CA SER A 312 -20.27 34.99 -15.24
C SER A 312 -21.60 34.23 -15.35
N ALA A 313 -21.67 33.21 -16.20
CA ALA A 313 -22.86 32.38 -16.37
C ALA A 313 -23.11 31.49 -15.12
N ILE A 314 -22.02 30.98 -14.51
CA ILE A 314 -22.09 30.17 -13.29
C ILE A 314 -22.58 31.03 -12.11
N MET A 315 -22.00 32.22 -11.92
CA MET A 315 -22.37 33.12 -10.83
C MET A 315 -23.77 33.71 -11.00
N ALA A 316 -24.23 33.93 -12.24
CA ALA A 316 -25.59 34.37 -12.53
C ALA A 316 -26.65 33.26 -12.38
N GLY A 317 -26.26 32.01 -12.08
CA GLY A 317 -27.18 30.87 -12.00
C GLY A 317 -27.79 30.46 -13.35
N THR A 318 -27.26 30.98 -14.47
CA THR A 318 -27.72 30.67 -15.82
C THR A 318 -26.98 29.51 -16.49
N ALA A 319 -26.04 28.91 -15.75
CA ALA A 319 -25.27 27.77 -16.23
C ALA A 319 -26.16 26.53 -16.42
N SER A 320 -26.15 25.97 -17.64
CA SER A 320 -26.94 24.77 -17.95
C SER A 320 -26.30 23.51 -17.27
N PRO A 321 -27.11 22.48 -16.95
CA PRO A 321 -26.57 21.19 -16.48
C PRO A 321 -25.54 20.57 -17.44
N ALA A 322 -25.69 20.79 -18.74
CA ALA A 322 -24.75 20.30 -19.76
C ALA A 322 -23.34 20.91 -19.58
N LEU A 323 -23.24 22.13 -19.07
CA LEU A 323 -21.96 22.76 -18.75
C LEU A 323 -21.22 22.02 -17.67
N PHE A 324 -21.89 21.63 -16.57
CA PHE A 324 -21.28 20.87 -15.47
C PHE A 324 -20.83 19.47 -15.92
N VAL A 325 -21.63 18.82 -16.76
CA VAL A 325 -21.24 17.54 -17.39
C VAL A 325 -20.04 17.75 -18.32
N GLY A 326 -20.04 18.84 -19.12
CA GLY A 326 -18.91 19.18 -19.98
C GLY A 326 -17.61 19.44 -19.24
N LEU A 327 -17.68 20.02 -18.05
CA LEU A 327 -16.50 20.22 -17.19
C LEU A 327 -16.06 18.93 -16.46
N ALA A 328 -16.99 18.07 -16.08
CA ALA A 328 -16.66 16.81 -15.41
C ALA A 328 -15.79 15.87 -16.26
N ILE A 329 -16.00 15.87 -17.59
CA ILE A 329 -15.24 15.00 -18.51
C ILE A 329 -13.73 15.35 -18.52
N PRO A 330 -13.30 16.61 -18.74
CA PRO A 330 -11.88 16.99 -18.68
C PRO A 330 -11.23 16.68 -17.33
N TYR A 331 -11.93 16.92 -16.22
CA TYR A 331 -11.42 16.55 -14.89
C TYR A 331 -11.24 15.04 -14.76
N ALA A 332 -12.23 14.24 -15.16
CA ALA A 332 -12.13 12.78 -15.13
C ALA A 332 -10.94 12.28 -15.99
N LEU A 333 -10.77 12.82 -17.20
CA LEU A 333 -9.65 12.50 -18.07
C LEU A 333 -8.30 12.92 -17.44
N ALA A 334 -8.22 14.08 -16.81
CA ALA A 334 -7.03 14.55 -16.11
C ALA A 334 -6.64 13.57 -15.00
N PHE A 335 -7.56 13.12 -14.16
CA PHE A 335 -7.30 12.13 -13.12
C PHE A 335 -6.91 10.76 -13.69
N LEU A 336 -7.50 10.33 -14.81
CA LEU A 336 -7.09 9.10 -15.49
C LEU A 336 -5.64 9.20 -15.99
N ILE A 337 -5.29 10.33 -16.63
CA ILE A 337 -3.92 10.56 -17.09
C ILE A 337 -2.96 10.57 -15.92
N ALA A 338 -3.27 11.29 -14.83
CA ALA A 338 -2.45 11.32 -13.63
C ALA A 338 -2.21 9.93 -13.03
N GLY A 339 -3.25 9.11 -12.93
CA GLY A 339 -3.14 7.74 -12.44
C GLY A 339 -2.26 6.85 -13.34
N GLY A 340 -2.43 6.96 -14.65
CA GLY A 340 -1.60 6.24 -15.63
C GLY A 340 -0.14 6.69 -15.61
N LEU A 341 0.11 7.99 -15.49
CA LEU A 341 1.47 8.53 -15.33
C LEU A 341 2.10 8.09 -14.01
N SER A 342 1.35 8.10 -12.90
CA SER A 342 1.82 7.59 -11.61
C SER A 342 2.22 6.12 -11.68
N LEU A 343 1.43 5.30 -12.36
CA LEU A 343 1.76 3.89 -12.57
C LEU A 343 3.06 3.70 -13.36
N VAL A 344 3.26 4.48 -14.43
CA VAL A 344 4.39 4.31 -15.36
C VAL A 344 5.65 5.04 -14.88
N MET A 345 5.53 6.20 -14.24
CA MET A 345 6.67 7.04 -13.86
C MET A 345 7.14 6.83 -12.42
N ILE A 346 6.28 6.27 -11.56
CA ILE A 346 6.63 6.02 -10.16
C ILE A 346 6.57 4.53 -9.85
N THR A 347 5.39 3.90 -10.01
CA THR A 347 5.17 2.53 -9.56
C THR A 347 6.00 1.52 -10.35
N GLN A 348 5.99 1.59 -11.67
CA GLN A 348 6.75 0.67 -12.52
C GLN A 348 8.27 0.79 -12.34
N PRO A 349 8.89 1.99 -12.35
CA PRO A 349 10.33 2.13 -12.08
C PRO A 349 10.71 1.66 -10.67
N MET A 350 9.84 1.86 -9.67
CA MET A 350 10.05 1.36 -8.32
C MET A 350 10.08 -0.18 -8.27
N ILE A 351 9.11 -0.83 -8.95
CA ILE A 351 9.08 -2.30 -9.06
C ILE A 351 10.31 -2.81 -9.79
N LYS A 352 10.63 -2.18 -10.94
CA LYS A 352 11.82 -2.53 -11.71
C LYS A 352 13.08 -2.47 -10.82
N TYR A 353 13.28 -1.35 -10.14
CA TYR A 353 14.44 -1.17 -9.26
C TYR A 353 14.46 -2.17 -8.12
N ALA A 354 13.32 -2.44 -7.48
CA ALA A 354 13.22 -3.43 -6.42
C ALA A 354 13.55 -4.86 -6.92
N VAL A 355 13.03 -5.25 -8.08
CA VAL A 355 13.28 -6.58 -8.67
C VAL A 355 14.75 -6.73 -9.06
N GLU A 356 15.32 -5.72 -9.74
CA GLU A 356 16.70 -5.76 -10.24
C GLU A 356 17.76 -5.63 -9.12
N SER A 357 17.38 -5.12 -7.94
CA SER A 357 18.22 -5.08 -6.75
C SER A 357 18.17 -6.37 -5.90
N MET A 358 17.34 -7.34 -6.28
CA MET A 358 17.21 -8.62 -5.57
C MET A 358 18.00 -9.71 -6.26
N THR A 359 18.72 -10.51 -5.46
CA THR A 359 19.47 -11.69 -5.91
C THR A 359 19.09 -12.87 -5.02
N VAL A 360 18.82 -14.00 -5.64
CA VAL A 360 18.65 -15.29 -4.97
C VAL A 360 20.00 -16.00 -4.96
N LEU A 361 20.48 -16.36 -3.78
CA LEU A 361 21.75 -17.05 -3.56
C LEU A 361 21.50 -18.54 -3.34
N ASN A 362 22.48 -19.37 -3.68
CA ASN A 362 22.38 -20.83 -3.60
C ASN A 362 21.19 -21.39 -4.44
N ALA A 363 20.93 -20.80 -5.58
CA ALA A 363 19.76 -21.06 -6.42
C ALA A 363 19.70 -22.51 -6.95
N VAL A 364 20.80 -23.25 -6.92
CA VAL A 364 20.85 -24.68 -7.30
C VAL A 364 19.86 -25.53 -6.48
N HIS A 365 19.61 -25.15 -5.22
CA HIS A 365 18.67 -25.87 -4.36
C HIS A 365 17.19 -25.65 -4.76
N LEU A 366 16.89 -24.67 -5.62
CA LEU A 366 15.53 -24.46 -6.15
C LEU A 366 15.08 -25.64 -7.04
N ASP A 367 16.00 -26.38 -7.64
CA ASP A 367 15.68 -27.52 -8.50
C ASP A 367 15.16 -28.73 -7.73
N THR A 368 15.39 -28.79 -6.43
CA THR A 368 14.89 -29.85 -5.53
C THR A 368 13.51 -29.54 -4.99
N ILE A 369 12.97 -28.35 -5.25
CA ILE A 369 11.65 -27.94 -4.74
C ILE A 369 10.58 -28.43 -5.70
N HIS A 370 9.58 -29.10 -5.15
CA HIS A 370 8.45 -29.64 -5.91
C HIS A 370 7.12 -29.01 -5.50
N GLN A 371 6.14 -29.08 -6.41
CA GLN A 371 4.80 -28.65 -6.09
C GLN A 371 4.23 -29.48 -4.95
N ARG A 372 3.79 -28.87 -3.88
CA ARG A 372 3.16 -29.53 -2.74
C ARG A 372 1.84 -30.18 -3.15
N ALA A 373 1.62 -31.44 -2.75
CA ALA A 373 0.38 -32.18 -3.04
C ALA A 373 -0.84 -31.59 -2.32
N ALA A 374 -0.66 -31.10 -1.08
CA ALA A 374 -1.71 -30.41 -0.35
C ALA A 374 -1.80 -28.94 -0.82
N ASP A 375 -2.94 -28.54 -1.31
CA ASP A 375 -3.20 -27.20 -1.86
C ASP A 375 -3.42 -26.17 -0.73
N THR A 376 -2.37 -25.99 0.11
CA THR A 376 -2.37 -25.01 1.19
C THR A 376 -2.44 -23.61 0.62
N GLY A 377 -3.65 -23.03 0.61
CA GLY A 377 -3.90 -21.68 0.13
C GLY A 377 -4.69 -21.59 -1.15
N ALA A 378 -4.98 -22.68 -1.84
CA ALA A 378 -5.86 -22.68 -3.01
C ALA A 378 -7.28 -22.18 -2.65
N ASP A 379 -7.69 -22.39 -1.40
CA ASP A 379 -8.93 -21.88 -0.80
C ASP A 379 -8.87 -20.40 -0.40
N ALA A 380 -7.81 -19.67 -0.79
CA ALA A 380 -7.68 -18.25 -0.49
C ALA A 380 -8.71 -17.46 -1.32
N GLU A 381 -9.69 -16.91 -0.63
CA GLU A 381 -10.73 -16.08 -1.23
C GLU A 381 -10.23 -14.69 -1.57
N GLY A 382 -10.65 -14.16 -2.71
CA GLY A 382 -10.20 -12.86 -3.24
C GLY A 382 -10.73 -11.61 -2.55
N PHE A 383 -11.60 -11.74 -1.51
CA PHE A 383 -12.30 -10.60 -0.93
C PHE A 383 -11.36 -9.56 -0.29
N ALA A 384 -10.33 -10.01 0.39
CA ALA A 384 -9.40 -9.10 1.07
C ALA A 384 -8.51 -8.33 0.08
N ASP A 385 -8.12 -8.95 -1.03
CA ASP A 385 -7.37 -8.29 -2.11
C ASP A 385 -8.28 -7.30 -2.89
N ALA A 386 -9.58 -7.56 -2.92
CA ALA A 386 -10.57 -6.68 -3.53
C ALA A 386 -10.77 -5.37 -2.75
N LEU A 387 -10.60 -5.38 -1.43
CA LEU A 387 -10.66 -4.20 -0.58
C LEU A 387 -9.41 -3.32 -0.66
N ASP A 388 -8.39 -3.72 -1.43
CA ASP A 388 -7.15 -2.97 -1.62
C ASP A 388 -6.28 -2.80 -0.36
N VAL A 389 -6.49 -3.62 0.65
CA VAL A 389 -5.81 -3.53 1.95
C VAL A 389 -4.37 -4.09 1.92
N GLY A 390 -3.97 -4.75 0.86
CA GLY A 390 -2.67 -5.43 0.76
C GLY A 390 -1.60 -4.74 -0.09
N GLY A 391 -1.75 -3.45 -0.37
CA GLY A 391 -0.83 -2.67 -1.21
C GLY A 391 -1.29 -2.52 -2.65
N ALA A 392 -0.75 -1.51 -3.34
CA ALA A 392 -1.25 -1.07 -4.65
C ALA A 392 -1.11 -2.10 -5.77
N ILE A 393 -0.21 -3.09 -5.63
CA ILE A 393 0.01 -4.14 -6.64
C ILE A 393 0.19 -5.48 -5.97
#